data_38b7956dfda0975466c33dfc4bcb279e
#
_entry.id   38b7956dfda0975466c33dfc4bcb279e
#
_cell.length_a   1.000
_cell.length_b   1.000
_cell.length_c   1.000
_cell.angle_alpha   90.00
_cell.angle_beta   90.00
_cell.angle_gamma   90.00
#
_symmetry.space_group_name_H-M   'P 1'
#
loop_
_entity.id
_entity.type
_entity.pdbx_description
1 polymer ?
#
loop_
_entity_poly.entity_id
_entity_poly.type
_entity_poly.pdbx_seq_one_letter_code
_entity_poly.pdbx_strand_id
1 'polypeptide(L)'
;MKLLPIDRWLLPKGRSRRSLFDMAHVRAALEDLFGEDLHLARVRSMANGVVGILGASLVSVAAIGRAYARIAEIESKSGVKQVDRLLSNDGVLLDEVMPLWIRHVLGKIENILVAMDWTDFDDDDHTTLCVYLVTTHGRATPLAWRTVKKSTLKNRRTKYELDMVKRVAAWLPEEVHVTLLADRGFGYAELYRMLEGNRWDFVLRFRENIFVTKQDGTKAKASVLVPPNGRAIRVTDVKVTGKLDPVPAVVLVKRKNMKEAWCLATSLKTADANDIVRAYSRRFSIEETFRDTKDITFGLGLRATHIRDASRRDRLLFLIAIAHSLLTLLGVASEASGLDRTLKTNTSPKRTMSLFNQGAYWYSCLPNMRDDWFIRLMTAYEQIVREHIYLGEILKFEPPMPSEK
;
A
#
# COMPACT_ATOMS: atom_id res chain seq x y z
N MET A 1 -4.35 19.52 2.67
CA MET A 1 -3.93 19.33 4.08
C MET A 1 -3.50 20.68 4.67
N LYS A 2 -4.30 21.27 5.58
CA LYS A 2 -3.95 22.55 6.20
C LYS A 2 -2.85 22.34 7.25
N LEU A 3 -1.68 22.90 7.02
CA LEU A 3 -0.56 22.85 7.96
C LEU A 3 -0.55 24.04 8.87
N LEU A 4 -0.05 23.82 10.08
CA LEU A 4 0.22 24.91 11.00
C LEU A 4 1.46 25.69 10.52
N PRO A 5 1.47 27.05 10.58
CA PRO A 5 2.61 27.88 10.22
C PRO A 5 3.89 27.50 11.00
N ILE A 6 5.07 27.72 10.39
CA ILE A 6 6.39 27.41 10.99
C ILE A 6 6.55 27.99 12.38
N ASP A 7 6.02 29.19 12.65
CA ASP A 7 6.09 29.88 13.96
C ASP A 7 5.46 29.04 15.09
N ARG A 8 4.57 28.12 14.80
CA ARG A 8 3.97 27.22 15.78
C ARG A 8 4.81 25.97 16.07
N TRP A 9 5.84 25.72 15.29
CA TRP A 9 6.82 24.67 15.55
C TRP A 9 7.87 25.08 16.59
N LEU A 10 8.09 26.38 16.76
CA LEU A 10 8.92 26.91 17.81
C LEU A 10 8.15 26.79 19.14
N LEU A 11 8.46 25.73 19.87
CA LEU A 11 7.75 25.31 21.07
C LEU A 11 7.78 26.37 22.19
N PRO A 12 6.65 26.57 22.88
CA PRO A 12 6.69 27.07 24.25
C PRO A 12 7.56 26.14 25.11
N LYS A 13 8.41 26.69 25.95
CA LYS A 13 9.23 25.91 26.90
C LYS A 13 8.34 24.89 27.62
N GLY A 14 8.65 23.59 27.49
CA GLY A 14 7.99 22.51 28.23
C GLY A 14 7.13 21.53 27.44
N ARG A 15 6.83 21.74 26.14
CA ARG A 15 6.11 20.73 25.30
C ARG A 15 7.07 19.95 24.44
N SER A 16 6.86 18.64 24.32
CA SER A 16 7.63 17.78 23.41
C SER A 16 7.36 18.15 21.95
N ARG A 17 8.40 18.35 21.15
CA ARG A 17 8.32 18.53 19.68
C ARG A 17 7.50 17.45 18.99
N ARG A 18 7.65 16.22 19.46
CA ARG A 18 6.89 15.07 18.97
C ARG A 18 5.38 15.21 19.22
N SER A 19 5.00 15.74 20.41
CA SER A 19 3.59 15.97 20.74
C SER A 19 2.91 16.96 19.79
N LEU A 20 3.61 18.03 19.38
CA LEU A 20 3.08 19.00 18.42
C LEU A 20 2.91 18.38 17.02
N PHE A 21 3.92 17.67 16.53
CA PHE A 21 3.82 17.00 15.24
C PHE A 21 2.68 15.98 15.24
N ASP A 22 2.56 15.16 16.29
CA ASP A 22 1.53 14.13 16.37
C ASP A 22 0.12 14.70 16.45
N MET A 23 -0.15 15.49 17.47
CA MET A 23 -1.52 15.89 17.81
C MET A 23 -2.10 16.94 16.88
N ALA A 24 -1.33 17.97 16.56
CA ALA A 24 -1.83 19.09 15.75
C ALA A 24 -1.90 18.72 14.27
N HIS A 25 -0.85 18.08 13.74
CA HIS A 25 -0.76 17.74 12.33
C HIS A 25 -1.69 16.61 11.94
N VAL A 26 -1.67 15.51 12.70
CA VAL A 26 -2.51 14.36 12.39
C VAL A 26 -3.99 14.73 12.48
N ARG A 27 -4.39 15.53 13.47
CA ARG A 27 -5.78 16.00 13.56
C ARG A 27 -6.15 16.89 12.39
N ALA A 28 -5.34 17.89 12.08
CA ALA A 28 -5.61 18.77 10.95
C ALA A 28 -5.69 18.00 9.62
N ALA A 29 -4.78 17.05 9.40
CA ALA A 29 -4.78 16.22 8.21
C ALA A 29 -6.04 15.35 8.09
N LEU A 30 -6.49 14.73 9.19
CA LEU A 30 -7.67 13.88 9.16
C LEU A 30 -8.98 14.68 9.13
N GLU A 31 -9.02 15.84 9.76
CA GLU A 31 -10.17 16.76 9.67
C GLU A 31 -10.34 17.29 8.25
N ASP A 32 -9.24 17.62 7.56
CA ASP A 32 -9.26 18.03 6.16
C ASP A 32 -9.70 16.87 5.21
N LEU A 33 -9.28 15.65 5.52
CA LEU A 33 -9.54 14.47 4.70
C LEU A 33 -10.95 13.90 4.88
N PHE A 34 -11.48 13.91 6.10
CA PHE A 34 -12.72 13.21 6.46
C PHE A 34 -13.76 14.09 7.15
N GLY A 35 -13.44 15.35 7.46
CA GLY A 35 -14.27 16.21 8.31
C GLY A 35 -15.60 16.62 7.69
N GLU A 36 -15.70 16.61 6.35
CA GLU A 36 -16.95 16.90 5.64
C GLU A 36 -17.87 15.68 5.57
N ASP A 37 -17.31 14.46 5.55
CA ASP A 37 -18.03 13.22 5.32
C ASP A 37 -18.30 12.44 6.63
N LEU A 38 -17.46 12.63 7.65
CA LEU A 38 -17.56 11.90 8.92
C LEU A 38 -17.80 12.83 10.12
N HIS A 39 -18.57 12.34 11.07
CA HIS A 39 -18.76 13.06 12.33
C HIS A 39 -17.42 13.35 13.03
N LEU A 40 -17.17 14.60 13.40
CA LEU A 40 -15.90 15.11 13.93
C LEU A 40 -15.31 14.29 15.10
N ALA A 41 -16.20 13.75 15.98
CA ALA A 41 -15.73 12.88 17.08
C ALA A 41 -15.10 11.58 16.59
N ARG A 42 -15.57 11.01 15.46
CA ARG A 42 -14.94 9.82 14.82
C ARG A 42 -13.60 10.17 14.21
N VAL A 43 -13.53 11.28 13.48
CA VAL A 43 -12.27 11.79 12.88
C VAL A 43 -11.22 12.02 13.97
N ARG A 44 -11.58 12.66 15.08
CA ARG A 44 -10.69 12.87 16.22
C ARG A 44 -10.26 11.56 16.88
N SER A 45 -11.16 10.59 16.99
CA SER A 45 -10.82 9.27 17.52
C SER A 45 -9.83 8.54 16.62
N MET A 46 -10.00 8.59 15.29
CA MET A 46 -9.05 8.05 14.33
C MET A 46 -7.69 8.74 14.43
N ALA A 47 -7.66 10.08 14.52
CA ALA A 47 -6.43 10.85 14.71
C ALA A 47 -5.68 10.41 15.98
N ASN A 48 -6.38 10.21 17.09
CA ASN A 48 -5.79 9.70 18.33
C ASN A 48 -5.19 8.30 18.14
N GLY A 49 -5.86 7.42 17.38
CA GLY A 49 -5.33 6.10 17.02
C GLY A 49 -4.07 6.17 16.18
N VAL A 50 -4.04 7.03 15.15
CA VAL A 50 -2.85 7.26 14.30
C VAL A 50 -1.68 7.80 15.12
N VAL A 51 -1.93 8.81 15.96
CA VAL A 51 -0.92 9.35 16.91
C VAL A 51 -0.36 8.26 17.81
N GLY A 52 -1.23 7.40 18.31
CA GLY A 52 -0.83 6.24 19.10
C GLY A 52 0.08 5.28 18.32
N ILE A 53 -0.21 5.01 17.04
CA ILE A 53 0.60 4.15 16.17
C ILE A 53 1.99 4.77 15.93
N LEU A 54 2.02 6.06 15.60
CA LEU A 54 3.29 6.78 15.39
C LEU A 54 4.19 6.74 16.63
N GLY A 55 3.58 6.81 17.82
CA GLY A 55 4.30 6.79 19.09
C GLY A 55 4.60 5.40 19.69
N ALA A 56 4.03 4.34 19.11
CA ALA A 56 4.16 2.98 19.62
C ALA A 56 5.37 2.26 19.02
N SER A 57 5.97 1.35 19.80
CA SER A 57 7.02 0.45 19.31
C SER A 57 6.46 -0.73 18.52
N LEU A 58 5.16 -1.03 18.70
CA LEU A 58 4.44 -2.03 17.92
C LEU A 58 2.92 -1.75 17.96
N VAL A 59 2.18 -2.21 16.96
CA VAL A 59 0.76 -1.86 16.78
C VAL A 59 -0.21 -2.81 17.50
N SER A 60 0.03 -3.11 18.77
CA SER A 60 -1.00 -3.74 19.63
C SER A 60 -1.91 -2.67 20.25
N VAL A 61 -3.17 -3.03 20.54
CA VAL A 61 -4.16 -2.12 21.16
C VAL A 61 -3.58 -1.46 22.43
N ALA A 62 -2.92 -2.26 23.26
CA ALA A 62 -2.32 -1.77 24.49
C ALA A 62 -1.12 -0.85 24.25
N ALA A 63 -0.24 -1.16 23.28
CA ALA A 63 0.92 -0.33 22.97
C ALA A 63 0.48 1.00 22.32
N ILE A 64 -0.45 0.96 21.37
CA ILE A 64 -1.02 2.15 20.73
C ILE A 64 -1.69 3.04 21.78
N GLY A 65 -2.53 2.45 22.65
CA GLY A 65 -3.23 3.19 23.70
C GLY A 65 -2.30 3.83 24.72
N ARG A 66 -1.25 3.13 25.14
CA ARG A 66 -0.23 3.69 26.05
C ARG A 66 0.60 4.79 25.39
N ALA A 67 0.96 4.62 24.13
CA ALA A 67 1.67 5.66 23.39
C ALA A 67 0.83 6.93 23.21
N TYR A 68 -0.44 6.77 22.82
CA TYR A 68 -1.38 7.88 22.77
C TYR A 68 -1.55 8.55 24.14
N ALA A 69 -1.76 7.78 25.21
CA ALA A 69 -1.94 8.32 26.57
C ALA A 69 -0.74 9.17 27.01
N ARG A 70 0.48 8.74 26.72
CA ARG A 70 1.70 9.48 27.02
C ARG A 70 1.77 10.80 26.27
N ILE A 71 1.38 10.81 24.99
CA ILE A 71 1.41 12.01 24.13
C ILE A 71 0.28 12.99 24.53
N ALA A 72 -0.88 12.46 24.89
CA ALA A 72 -2.06 13.23 25.28
C ALA A 72 -2.07 13.62 26.77
N GLU A 73 -1.07 13.17 27.56
CA GLU A 73 -0.94 13.42 29.01
C GLU A 73 -2.17 12.94 29.80
N ILE A 74 -2.69 11.75 29.44
CA ILE A 74 -3.81 11.09 30.13
C ILE A 74 -3.39 9.76 30.75
N GLU A 75 -4.24 9.16 31.57
CA GLU A 75 -3.97 7.85 32.14
C GLU A 75 -3.88 6.76 31.08
N SER A 76 -2.91 5.86 31.21
CA SER A 76 -2.68 4.73 30.28
C SER A 76 -3.93 3.88 30.03
N LYS A 77 -4.70 3.58 31.09
CA LYS A 77 -5.96 2.82 30.97
C LYS A 77 -6.98 3.52 30.10
N SER A 78 -7.06 4.86 30.16
CA SER A 78 -7.96 5.68 29.35
C SER A 78 -7.57 5.66 27.89
N GLY A 79 -6.28 5.78 27.57
CA GLY A 79 -5.77 5.68 26.20
C GLY A 79 -6.02 4.30 25.59
N VAL A 80 -5.74 3.21 26.33
CA VAL A 80 -6.03 1.84 25.85
C VAL A 80 -7.52 1.64 25.57
N LYS A 81 -8.40 2.12 26.48
CA LYS A 81 -9.84 2.03 26.32
C LYS A 81 -10.35 2.83 25.11
N GLN A 82 -9.76 3.98 24.81
CA GLN A 82 -10.10 4.77 23.62
C GLN A 82 -9.77 4.01 22.33
N VAL A 83 -8.56 3.43 22.22
CA VAL A 83 -8.16 2.64 21.05
C VAL A 83 -9.01 1.38 20.89
N ASP A 84 -9.29 0.68 21.99
CA ASP A 84 -10.15 -0.49 21.96
C ASP A 84 -11.57 -0.17 21.47
N ARG A 85 -12.17 0.92 21.98
CA ARG A 85 -13.47 1.42 21.52
C ARG A 85 -13.45 1.87 20.05
N LEU A 86 -12.40 2.55 19.61
CA LEU A 86 -12.24 2.96 18.21
C LEU A 86 -12.26 1.75 17.27
N LEU A 87 -11.47 0.71 17.57
CA LEU A 87 -11.44 -0.49 16.75
C LEU A 87 -12.73 -1.31 16.79
N SER A 88 -13.53 -1.19 17.87
CA SER A 88 -14.84 -1.81 18.01
C SER A 88 -16.00 -0.96 17.51
N ASN A 89 -15.73 0.25 17.01
CA ASN A 89 -16.78 1.18 16.60
C ASN A 89 -17.31 0.85 15.21
N ASP A 90 -18.49 0.23 15.15
CA ASP A 90 -19.16 -0.12 13.89
C ASP A 90 -19.64 1.12 13.10
N GLY A 91 -19.60 2.31 13.68
CA GLY A 91 -19.82 3.56 12.97
C GLY A 91 -18.60 4.02 12.13
N VAL A 92 -17.45 3.36 12.23
CA VAL A 92 -16.31 3.54 11.29
C VAL A 92 -16.44 2.47 10.22
N LEU A 93 -17.23 2.77 9.20
CA LEU A 93 -17.47 1.88 8.06
C LEU A 93 -16.37 2.08 7.03
N LEU A 94 -15.62 1.02 6.75
CA LEU A 94 -14.53 1.10 5.76
C LEU A 94 -15.05 1.40 4.36
N ASP A 95 -16.23 0.92 4.01
CA ASP A 95 -16.86 1.22 2.72
C ASP A 95 -17.16 2.72 2.53
N GLU A 96 -17.27 3.50 3.60
CA GLU A 96 -17.44 4.96 3.57
C GLU A 96 -16.09 5.69 3.50
N VAL A 97 -15.08 5.22 4.24
CA VAL A 97 -13.78 5.92 4.33
C VAL A 97 -12.81 5.56 3.20
N MET A 98 -12.93 4.36 2.61
CA MET A 98 -12.05 3.91 1.53
C MET A 98 -12.14 4.78 0.26
N PRO A 99 -13.33 5.19 -0.24
CA PRO A 99 -13.40 6.09 -1.39
C PRO A 99 -12.71 7.42 -1.14
N LEU A 100 -12.83 7.98 0.07
CA LEU A 100 -12.18 9.23 0.47
C LEU A 100 -10.66 9.06 0.51
N TRP A 101 -10.20 7.96 1.11
CA TRP A 101 -8.80 7.59 1.16
C TRP A 101 -8.20 7.41 -0.24
N ILE A 102 -8.87 6.68 -1.12
CA ILE A 102 -8.44 6.46 -2.50
C ILE A 102 -8.31 7.79 -3.24
N ARG A 103 -9.29 8.69 -3.14
CA ARG A 103 -9.21 10.02 -3.73
C ARG A 103 -8.03 10.83 -3.21
N HIS A 104 -7.77 10.79 -1.91
CA HIS A 104 -6.61 11.45 -1.32
C HIS A 104 -5.28 10.87 -1.81
N VAL A 105 -5.21 9.54 -1.96
CA VAL A 105 -4.00 8.88 -2.46
C VAL A 105 -3.78 9.19 -3.94
N LEU A 106 -4.79 9.11 -4.77
CA LEU A 106 -4.65 9.25 -6.22
C LEU A 106 -4.59 10.71 -6.68
N GLY A 107 -5.40 11.58 -6.09
CA GLY A 107 -5.53 12.96 -6.57
C GLY A 107 -6.03 13.00 -8.00
N LYS A 108 -5.24 13.60 -8.88
CA LYS A 108 -5.54 13.78 -10.32
C LYS A 108 -4.89 12.73 -11.23
N ILE A 109 -4.38 11.64 -10.66
CA ILE A 109 -3.71 10.60 -11.44
C ILE A 109 -4.74 9.75 -12.15
N GLU A 110 -4.72 9.79 -13.48
CA GLU A 110 -5.67 9.09 -14.34
C GLU A 110 -5.25 7.65 -14.67
N ASN A 111 -3.98 7.33 -14.54
CA ASN A 111 -3.46 6.00 -14.91
C ASN A 111 -2.67 5.41 -13.74
N ILE A 112 -3.09 4.25 -13.26
CA ILE A 112 -2.50 3.61 -12.09
C ILE A 112 -2.12 2.15 -12.32
N LEU A 113 -1.02 1.76 -11.69
CA LEU A 113 -0.59 0.38 -11.60
C LEU A 113 -0.87 -0.12 -10.19
N VAL A 114 -1.71 -1.13 -10.03
CA VAL A 114 -2.05 -1.69 -8.72
C VAL A 114 -1.61 -3.14 -8.61
N ALA A 115 -1.20 -3.55 -7.42
CA ALA A 115 -0.90 -4.94 -7.10
C ALA A 115 -1.99 -5.49 -6.18
N MET A 116 -2.48 -6.71 -6.48
CA MET A 116 -3.42 -7.43 -5.63
C MET A 116 -2.77 -8.72 -5.10
N ASP A 117 -2.84 -8.91 -3.77
CA ASP A 117 -2.28 -10.10 -3.14
C ASP A 117 -2.95 -10.42 -1.80
N TRP A 118 -2.83 -11.68 -1.37
CA TRP A 118 -3.25 -12.16 -0.06
C TRP A 118 -2.10 -12.14 0.93
N THR A 119 -2.37 -11.74 2.16
CA THR A 119 -1.39 -11.75 3.25
C THR A 119 -1.96 -12.39 4.50
N ASP A 120 -1.27 -13.41 5.05
CA ASP A 120 -1.77 -14.26 6.13
C ASP A 120 -1.36 -13.75 7.53
N PHE A 121 -2.26 -13.97 8.50
CA PHE A 121 -2.08 -13.78 9.94
C PHE A 121 -2.52 -15.06 10.64
N ASP A 122 -1.66 -16.09 10.57
CA ASP A 122 -1.99 -17.46 10.91
C ASP A 122 -2.39 -17.63 12.39
N ASP A 123 -1.75 -16.89 13.30
CA ASP A 123 -2.02 -16.96 14.74
C ASP A 123 -3.44 -16.52 15.12
N ASP A 124 -4.11 -15.76 14.24
CA ASP A 124 -5.47 -15.25 14.44
C ASP A 124 -6.50 -15.92 13.49
N ASP A 125 -6.09 -16.92 12.74
CA ASP A 125 -6.92 -17.52 11.66
C ASP A 125 -7.42 -16.47 10.66
N HIS A 126 -6.60 -15.45 10.36
CA HIS A 126 -6.96 -14.39 9.41
C HIS A 126 -6.10 -14.42 8.16
N THR A 127 -6.69 -13.99 7.07
CA THR A 127 -5.99 -13.59 5.85
C THR A 127 -6.63 -12.34 5.29
N THR A 128 -5.83 -11.45 4.74
CA THR A 128 -6.27 -10.16 4.20
C THR A 128 -5.98 -10.09 2.71
N LEU A 129 -7.01 -9.85 1.91
CA LEU A 129 -6.86 -9.49 0.50
C LEU A 129 -6.57 -7.99 0.43
N CYS A 130 -5.51 -7.61 -0.28
CA CYS A 130 -5.04 -6.24 -0.39
C CYS A 130 -4.97 -5.82 -1.86
N VAL A 131 -5.34 -4.56 -2.13
CA VAL A 131 -5.10 -3.86 -3.40
C VAL A 131 -4.30 -2.61 -3.09
N TYR A 132 -3.06 -2.55 -3.56
CA TYR A 132 -2.11 -1.50 -3.24
C TYR A 132 -1.60 -0.84 -4.52
N LEU A 133 -1.42 0.46 -4.47
CA LEU A 133 -0.87 1.26 -5.56
C LEU A 133 0.65 1.08 -5.63
N VAL A 134 1.16 0.72 -6.80
CA VAL A 134 2.59 0.55 -7.03
C VAL A 134 3.25 1.92 -7.19
N THR A 135 4.32 2.17 -6.45
CA THR A 135 5.05 3.44 -6.46
C THR A 135 6.51 3.28 -6.91
N THR A 136 7.17 4.38 -7.25
CA THR A 136 8.57 4.38 -7.72
C THR A 136 9.59 4.20 -6.59
N HIS A 137 9.18 4.38 -5.34
CA HIS A 137 10.13 4.35 -4.20
C HIS A 137 10.35 2.96 -3.59
N GLY A 138 9.84 1.89 -4.23
CA GLY A 138 10.07 0.50 -3.84
C GLY A 138 9.10 -0.04 -2.77
N ARG A 139 8.04 0.70 -2.49
CA ARG A 139 6.91 0.28 -1.64
C ARG A 139 5.62 0.49 -2.40
N ALA A 140 4.57 -0.22 -2.00
CA ALA A 140 3.21 0.02 -2.50
C ALA A 140 2.39 0.75 -1.45
N THR A 141 1.52 1.66 -1.88
CA THR A 141 0.62 2.40 -0.97
C THR A 141 -0.71 1.66 -0.87
N PRO A 142 -1.20 1.35 0.35
CA PRO A 142 -2.49 0.70 0.53
C PRO A 142 -3.65 1.52 -0.06
N LEU A 143 -4.47 0.92 -0.93
CA LEU A 143 -5.70 1.51 -1.45
C LEU A 143 -6.92 0.89 -0.81
N ALA A 144 -6.99 -0.46 -0.82
CA ALA A 144 -8.11 -1.20 -0.29
C ALA A 144 -7.66 -2.54 0.28
N TRP A 145 -8.42 -3.07 1.24
CA TRP A 145 -8.18 -4.39 1.82
C TRP A 145 -9.46 -4.94 2.44
N ARG A 146 -9.46 -6.25 2.66
CA ARG A 146 -10.49 -6.97 3.40
C ARG A 146 -9.91 -8.17 4.10
N THR A 147 -10.06 -8.22 5.40
CA THR A 147 -9.69 -9.39 6.22
C THR A 147 -10.85 -10.36 6.33
N VAL A 148 -10.54 -11.64 6.24
CA VAL A 148 -11.49 -12.75 6.40
C VAL A 148 -10.86 -13.87 7.22
N LYS A 149 -11.67 -14.77 7.77
CA LYS A 149 -11.17 -15.98 8.45
C LYS A 149 -10.57 -16.93 7.42
N LYS A 150 -9.30 -17.31 7.62
CA LYS A 150 -8.55 -18.20 6.73
C LYS A 150 -9.18 -19.59 6.63
N SER A 151 -9.66 -20.13 7.76
CA SER A 151 -10.35 -21.43 7.82
C SER A 151 -11.63 -21.49 6.97
N THR A 152 -12.29 -20.33 6.74
CA THR A 152 -13.53 -20.26 5.94
C THR A 152 -13.29 -20.02 4.44
N LEU A 153 -12.02 -19.91 4.02
CA LEU A 153 -11.66 -19.48 2.66
C LEU A 153 -11.66 -20.60 1.61
N LYS A 154 -11.72 -21.85 2.04
CA LYS A 154 -11.72 -22.99 1.12
C LYS A 154 -12.83 -22.81 0.09
N ASN A 155 -12.46 -22.83 -1.20
CA ASN A 155 -13.35 -22.63 -2.35
C ASN A 155 -14.09 -21.28 -2.41
N ARG A 156 -13.65 -20.26 -1.63
CA ARG A 156 -14.28 -18.93 -1.60
C ARG A 156 -13.34 -17.79 -1.99
N ARG A 157 -12.06 -18.04 -2.22
CA ARG A 157 -11.08 -17.00 -2.58
C ARG A 157 -11.54 -16.18 -3.78
N THR A 158 -11.89 -16.83 -4.87
CA THR A 158 -12.38 -16.20 -6.10
C THR A 158 -13.52 -15.20 -5.84
N LYS A 159 -14.48 -15.58 -4.98
CA LYS A 159 -15.60 -14.70 -4.63
C LYS A 159 -15.12 -13.39 -3.98
N TYR A 160 -14.16 -13.46 -3.05
CA TYR A 160 -13.62 -12.28 -2.38
C TYR A 160 -12.76 -11.43 -3.33
N GLU A 161 -12.01 -12.07 -4.22
CA GLU A 161 -11.18 -11.40 -5.22
C GLU A 161 -12.04 -10.61 -6.22
N LEU A 162 -13.10 -11.22 -6.74
CA LEU A 162 -14.06 -10.56 -7.62
C LEU A 162 -14.83 -9.43 -6.90
N ASP A 163 -15.28 -9.66 -5.65
CA ASP A 163 -15.93 -8.62 -4.84
C ASP A 163 -14.99 -7.44 -4.60
N MET A 164 -13.70 -7.67 -4.34
CA MET A 164 -12.71 -6.61 -4.16
C MET A 164 -12.52 -5.78 -5.42
N VAL A 165 -12.38 -6.41 -6.59
CA VAL A 165 -12.29 -5.69 -7.87
C VAL A 165 -13.52 -4.85 -8.11
N LYS A 166 -14.73 -5.40 -7.88
CA LYS A 166 -15.99 -4.68 -8.02
C LYS A 166 -16.06 -3.45 -7.11
N ARG A 167 -15.65 -3.60 -5.83
CA ARG A 167 -15.64 -2.48 -4.87
C ARG A 167 -14.65 -1.41 -5.24
N VAL A 168 -13.41 -1.79 -5.58
CA VAL A 168 -12.38 -0.82 -5.98
C VAL A 168 -12.81 -0.09 -7.24
N ALA A 169 -13.40 -0.78 -8.23
CA ALA A 169 -13.93 -0.14 -9.43
C ALA A 169 -15.04 0.89 -9.12
N ALA A 170 -15.91 0.60 -8.13
CA ALA A 170 -16.94 1.53 -7.69
C ALA A 170 -16.40 2.72 -6.86
N TRP A 171 -15.24 2.60 -6.25
CA TRP A 171 -14.62 3.65 -5.42
C TRP A 171 -13.66 4.55 -6.19
N LEU A 172 -13.17 4.08 -7.34
CA LEU A 172 -12.29 4.87 -8.21
C LEU A 172 -13.09 5.92 -8.99
N PRO A 173 -12.50 7.10 -9.26
CA PRO A 173 -13.04 8.03 -10.23
C PRO A 173 -13.14 7.38 -11.63
N GLU A 174 -14.15 7.76 -12.40
CA GLU A 174 -14.43 7.15 -13.74
C GLU A 174 -13.29 7.33 -14.74
N GLU A 175 -12.53 8.42 -14.62
CA GLU A 175 -11.38 8.74 -15.47
C GLU A 175 -10.14 7.91 -15.18
N VAL A 176 -10.11 7.16 -14.06
CA VAL A 176 -8.93 6.40 -13.66
C VAL A 176 -8.84 5.07 -14.41
N HIS A 177 -7.81 4.96 -15.22
CA HIS A 177 -7.43 3.72 -15.89
C HIS A 177 -6.52 2.85 -15.02
N VAL A 178 -6.86 1.59 -14.84
CA VAL A 178 -6.16 0.66 -13.94
C VAL A 178 -5.44 -0.41 -14.73
N THR A 179 -4.17 -0.67 -14.39
CA THR A 179 -3.47 -1.91 -14.76
C THR A 179 -3.27 -2.77 -13.51
N LEU A 180 -3.89 -3.95 -13.46
CA LEU A 180 -3.82 -4.86 -12.31
C LEU A 180 -2.66 -5.83 -12.45
N LEU A 181 -1.82 -5.92 -11.43
CA LEU A 181 -0.79 -6.95 -11.26
C LEU A 181 -1.22 -7.96 -10.19
N ALA A 182 -1.15 -9.26 -10.49
CA ALA A 182 -1.36 -10.27 -9.46
C ALA A 182 -0.60 -11.57 -9.74
N ASP A 183 -0.38 -12.38 -8.68
CA ASP A 183 0.37 -13.62 -8.75
C ASP A 183 -0.48 -14.77 -9.34
N ARG A 184 0.14 -15.92 -9.48
CA ARG A 184 -0.38 -17.15 -10.10
C ARG A 184 -1.68 -17.70 -9.48
N GLY A 185 -2.06 -17.23 -8.29
CA GLY A 185 -3.33 -17.56 -7.67
C GLY A 185 -4.54 -16.90 -8.35
N PHE A 186 -4.32 -15.82 -9.08
CA PHE A 186 -5.35 -14.97 -9.68
C PHE A 186 -5.58 -15.23 -11.19
N GLY A 187 -4.92 -16.22 -11.78
CA GLY A 187 -5.03 -16.53 -13.20
C GLY A 187 -6.24 -17.43 -13.50
N TYR A 188 -7.46 -16.90 -13.50
CA TYR A 188 -8.69 -17.61 -13.80
C TYR A 188 -9.68 -16.76 -14.62
N ALA A 189 -10.51 -17.42 -15.41
CA ALA A 189 -11.36 -16.82 -16.44
C ALA A 189 -12.31 -15.73 -15.95
N GLU A 190 -12.92 -15.95 -14.79
CA GLU A 190 -13.90 -15.00 -14.24
C GLU A 190 -13.24 -13.66 -13.92
N LEU A 191 -11.97 -13.67 -13.47
CA LEU A 191 -11.22 -12.43 -13.21
C LEU A 191 -10.88 -11.73 -14.54
N TYR A 192 -10.39 -12.47 -15.55
CA TYR A 192 -10.11 -11.86 -16.87
C TYR A 192 -11.32 -11.11 -17.41
N ARG A 193 -12.49 -11.77 -17.41
CA ARG A 193 -13.75 -11.17 -17.88
C ARG A 193 -14.19 -9.97 -17.06
N MET A 194 -14.00 -10.00 -15.74
CA MET A 194 -14.34 -8.88 -14.89
C MET A 194 -13.43 -7.67 -15.14
N LEU A 195 -12.14 -7.89 -15.32
CA LEU A 195 -11.18 -6.82 -15.62
C LEU A 195 -11.50 -6.19 -16.98
N GLU A 196 -11.77 -7.00 -17.99
CA GLU A 196 -12.19 -6.56 -19.32
C GLU A 196 -13.50 -5.75 -19.25
N GLY A 197 -14.49 -6.24 -18.50
CA GLY A 197 -15.77 -5.53 -18.29
C GLY A 197 -15.64 -4.18 -17.60
N ASN A 198 -14.64 -4.02 -16.72
CA ASN A 198 -14.31 -2.74 -16.10
C ASN A 198 -13.33 -1.88 -16.94
N ARG A 199 -12.91 -2.33 -18.11
CA ARG A 199 -11.88 -1.70 -18.95
C ARG A 199 -10.54 -1.53 -18.22
N TRP A 200 -10.22 -2.48 -17.36
CA TRP A 200 -8.94 -2.55 -16.66
C TRP A 200 -7.95 -3.38 -17.45
N ASP A 201 -6.76 -2.87 -17.60
CA ASP A 201 -5.63 -3.66 -18.06
C ASP A 201 -5.12 -4.58 -16.97
N PHE A 202 -4.41 -5.62 -17.38
CA PHE A 202 -3.85 -6.57 -16.42
C PHE A 202 -2.54 -7.20 -16.90
N VAL A 203 -1.72 -7.59 -15.91
CA VAL A 203 -0.59 -8.51 -16.07
C VAL A 203 -0.66 -9.53 -14.93
N LEU A 204 -1.21 -10.69 -15.21
CA LEU A 204 -1.47 -11.73 -14.23
C LEU A 204 -0.58 -12.94 -14.49
N ARG A 205 0.17 -13.38 -13.47
CA ARG A 205 0.96 -14.59 -13.59
C ARG A 205 0.06 -15.82 -13.53
N PHE A 206 0.38 -16.83 -14.35
CA PHE A 206 -0.22 -18.14 -14.27
C PHE A 206 0.85 -19.22 -14.16
N ARG A 207 0.43 -20.45 -13.83
CA ARG A 207 1.36 -21.56 -13.60
C ARG A 207 1.94 -22.07 -14.92
N GLU A 208 3.20 -22.42 -14.96
CA GLU A 208 3.91 -22.89 -16.14
C GLU A 208 3.41 -24.24 -16.71
N ASN A 209 2.64 -25.00 -15.93
CA ASN A 209 2.01 -26.26 -16.39
C ASN A 209 0.67 -26.03 -17.12
N ILE A 210 0.17 -24.78 -17.18
CA ILE A 210 -1.05 -24.43 -17.90
C ILE A 210 -0.77 -24.48 -19.41
N PHE A 211 -1.75 -24.97 -20.15
CA PHE A 211 -1.68 -25.02 -21.61
C PHE A 211 -1.99 -23.66 -22.22
N VAL A 212 -1.20 -23.32 -23.23
CA VAL A 212 -1.40 -22.18 -24.11
C VAL A 212 -1.71 -22.73 -25.50
N THR A 213 -2.85 -22.32 -26.04
CA THR A 213 -3.28 -22.69 -27.41
C THR A 213 -3.16 -21.46 -28.29
N LYS A 214 -2.38 -21.54 -29.35
CA LYS A 214 -2.17 -20.46 -30.34
C LYS A 214 -3.33 -20.41 -31.35
N GLN A 215 -3.37 -19.36 -32.19
CA GLN A 215 -4.36 -19.22 -33.25
C GLN A 215 -4.33 -20.37 -34.28
N ASP A 216 -3.16 -20.92 -34.59
CA ASP A 216 -2.96 -22.05 -35.49
C ASP A 216 -3.43 -23.38 -34.90
N GLY A 217 -3.99 -23.38 -33.68
CA GLY A 217 -4.43 -24.60 -32.99
C GLY A 217 -3.30 -25.32 -32.23
N THR A 218 -2.06 -24.89 -32.35
CA THR A 218 -0.92 -25.47 -31.62
C THR A 218 -1.11 -25.31 -30.12
N LYS A 219 -1.09 -26.44 -29.39
CA LYS A 219 -1.28 -26.49 -27.95
C LYS A 219 -0.02 -26.99 -27.24
N ALA A 220 0.52 -26.23 -26.35
CA ALA A 220 1.68 -26.61 -25.53
C ALA A 220 1.56 -26.09 -24.09
N LYS A 221 2.23 -26.75 -23.13
CA LYS A 221 2.40 -26.18 -21.80
C LYS A 221 3.23 -24.90 -21.89
N ALA A 222 2.89 -23.89 -21.06
CA ALA A 222 3.64 -22.63 -21.05
C ALA A 222 5.14 -22.85 -20.80
N SER A 223 5.52 -23.83 -19.95
CA SER A 223 6.92 -24.19 -19.71
C SER A 223 7.71 -24.58 -20.98
N VAL A 224 7.04 -25.22 -21.94
CA VAL A 224 7.67 -25.63 -23.22
C VAL A 224 7.89 -24.45 -24.15
N LEU A 225 7.05 -23.42 -24.03
CA LEU A 225 7.13 -22.20 -24.84
C LEU A 225 8.14 -21.18 -24.28
N VAL A 226 8.65 -21.37 -23.06
CA VAL A 226 9.64 -20.47 -22.44
C VAL A 226 10.98 -20.57 -23.17
N PRO A 227 11.53 -19.46 -23.68
CA PRO A 227 12.83 -19.53 -24.39
C PRO A 227 13.99 -19.91 -23.45
N PRO A 228 14.87 -20.82 -23.89
CA PRO A 228 16.02 -21.25 -23.08
C PRO A 228 17.11 -20.17 -22.93
N ASN A 229 17.12 -19.16 -23.81
CA ASN A 229 18.12 -18.08 -23.85
C ASN A 229 17.85 -16.93 -22.86
N GLY A 230 16.81 -17.02 -22.03
CA GLY A 230 16.44 -15.99 -21.04
C GLY A 230 15.79 -14.73 -21.62
N ARG A 231 15.52 -14.66 -22.92
CA ARG A 231 14.78 -13.55 -23.55
C ARG A 231 13.29 -13.69 -23.22
N ALA A 232 12.65 -12.55 -23.03
CA ALA A 232 11.18 -12.51 -22.93
C ALA A 232 10.58 -12.61 -24.35
N ILE A 233 9.58 -13.46 -24.52
CA ILE A 233 8.77 -13.52 -25.75
C ILE A 233 7.33 -13.19 -25.43
N ARG A 234 6.64 -12.63 -26.42
CA ARG A 234 5.20 -12.38 -26.41
C ARG A 234 4.54 -13.25 -27.49
N VAL A 235 3.42 -13.88 -27.11
CA VAL A 235 2.55 -14.62 -28.03
C VAL A 235 1.17 -14.01 -27.94
N THR A 236 0.63 -13.52 -29.06
CA THR A 236 -0.67 -12.84 -29.10
C THR A 236 -1.81 -13.75 -29.48
N ASP A 237 -3.04 -13.33 -29.15
CA ASP A 237 -4.28 -14.00 -29.54
C ASP A 237 -4.31 -15.49 -29.17
N VAL A 238 -4.05 -15.74 -27.90
CA VAL A 238 -3.95 -17.10 -27.36
C VAL A 238 -5.15 -17.44 -26.49
N LYS A 239 -5.36 -18.74 -26.29
CA LYS A 239 -6.28 -19.26 -25.28
C LYS A 239 -5.46 -19.98 -24.22
N VAL A 240 -5.78 -19.70 -22.95
CA VAL A 240 -5.11 -20.32 -21.79
C VAL A 240 -6.07 -21.25 -21.06
N THR A 241 -5.52 -22.14 -20.23
CA THR A 241 -6.24 -23.15 -19.45
C THR A 241 -6.87 -24.27 -20.28
N GLY A 242 -7.42 -25.30 -19.62
CA GLY A 242 -8.18 -26.37 -20.29
C GLY A 242 -9.55 -25.93 -20.80
N LYS A 243 -10.05 -24.77 -20.31
CA LYS A 243 -11.34 -24.18 -20.73
C LYS A 243 -11.20 -23.27 -21.95
N LEU A 244 -9.97 -23.09 -22.46
CA LEU A 244 -9.68 -22.26 -23.62
C LEU A 244 -10.09 -20.79 -23.42
N ASP A 245 -9.80 -20.23 -22.24
CA ASP A 245 -10.09 -18.82 -21.94
C ASP A 245 -9.24 -17.91 -22.82
N PRO A 246 -9.86 -17.01 -23.61
CA PRO A 246 -9.14 -16.11 -24.49
C PRO A 246 -8.36 -15.09 -23.70
N VAL A 247 -7.12 -14.83 -24.10
CA VAL A 247 -6.26 -13.78 -23.54
C VAL A 247 -5.56 -13.07 -24.70
N PRO A 248 -5.57 -11.72 -24.74
CA PRO A 248 -4.96 -10.95 -25.83
C PRO A 248 -3.48 -11.27 -26.08
N ALA A 249 -2.70 -11.48 -25.00
CA ALA A 249 -1.31 -11.95 -25.13
C ALA A 249 -0.84 -12.71 -23.89
N VAL A 250 0.20 -13.51 -24.08
CA VAL A 250 1.00 -14.06 -22.99
C VAL A 250 2.47 -13.66 -23.19
N VAL A 251 3.15 -13.36 -22.08
CA VAL A 251 4.59 -13.13 -22.05
C VAL A 251 5.26 -14.23 -21.24
N LEU A 252 6.30 -14.83 -21.81
CA LEU A 252 7.00 -15.96 -21.24
C LEU A 252 8.49 -15.61 -21.10
N VAL A 253 9.04 -15.80 -19.89
CA VAL A 253 10.45 -15.50 -19.62
C VAL A 253 10.99 -16.36 -18.48
N LYS A 254 12.26 -16.78 -18.61
CA LYS A 254 13.06 -17.35 -17.51
C LYS A 254 14.49 -16.86 -17.62
N ARG A 255 14.88 -15.92 -16.78
CA ARG A 255 16.25 -15.40 -16.70
C ARG A 255 17.10 -16.24 -15.73
N LYS A 256 18.42 -16.16 -15.85
CA LYS A 256 19.39 -16.96 -15.07
C LYS A 256 19.14 -17.01 -13.55
N ASN A 257 18.66 -15.92 -12.97
CA ASN A 257 18.45 -15.80 -11.51
C ASN A 257 17.01 -16.05 -11.07
N MET A 258 16.11 -16.46 -11.98
CA MET A 258 14.71 -16.73 -11.64
C MET A 258 14.56 -18.20 -11.23
N LYS A 259 13.97 -18.45 -10.04
CA LYS A 259 13.65 -19.79 -9.55
C LYS A 259 12.69 -20.53 -10.50
N GLU A 260 11.66 -19.83 -10.97
CA GLU A 260 10.62 -20.36 -11.86
C GLU A 260 10.44 -19.42 -13.05
N ALA A 261 9.94 -19.93 -14.16
CA ALA A 261 9.54 -19.10 -15.28
C ALA A 261 8.37 -18.19 -14.90
N TRP A 262 8.35 -17.00 -15.47
CA TRP A 262 7.16 -16.16 -15.44
C TRP A 262 6.37 -16.37 -16.72
N CYS A 263 5.14 -16.83 -16.53
CA CYS A 263 4.14 -16.97 -17.56
C CYS A 263 3.05 -15.94 -17.24
N LEU A 264 3.00 -14.85 -18.01
CA LEU A 264 2.19 -13.66 -17.72
C LEU A 264 1.08 -13.57 -18.77
N ALA A 265 -0.16 -13.65 -18.36
CA ALA A 265 -1.32 -13.32 -19.18
C ALA A 265 -1.54 -11.79 -19.11
N THR A 266 -1.81 -11.14 -20.23
CA THR A 266 -1.98 -9.69 -20.28
C THR A 266 -3.00 -9.27 -21.32
N SER A 267 -3.73 -8.17 -21.02
CA SER A 267 -4.56 -7.44 -21.96
C SER A 267 -3.73 -6.59 -22.95
N LEU A 268 -2.51 -6.21 -22.57
CA LEU A 268 -1.63 -5.32 -23.31
C LEU A 268 -1.01 -6.03 -24.52
N LYS A 269 -1.76 -6.07 -25.61
CA LYS A 269 -1.44 -6.84 -26.82
C LYS A 269 -0.19 -6.36 -27.55
N THR A 270 0.04 -5.03 -27.61
CA THR A 270 1.13 -4.42 -28.39
C THR A 270 2.35 -4.05 -27.56
N ALA A 271 2.23 -4.00 -26.22
CA ALA A 271 3.31 -3.63 -25.33
C ALA A 271 4.54 -4.56 -25.47
N ASP A 272 5.75 -4.01 -25.34
CA ASP A 272 6.99 -4.80 -25.39
C ASP A 272 7.05 -5.84 -24.26
N ALA A 273 7.54 -7.04 -24.58
CA ALA A 273 7.61 -8.14 -23.63
C ALA A 273 8.46 -7.81 -22.38
N ASN A 274 9.55 -7.05 -22.54
CA ASN A 274 10.39 -6.67 -21.41
C ASN A 274 9.72 -5.60 -20.54
N ASP A 275 8.90 -4.74 -21.14
CA ASP A 275 8.13 -3.76 -20.38
C ASP A 275 7.05 -4.44 -19.52
N ILE A 276 6.35 -5.44 -20.06
CA ILE A 276 5.41 -6.27 -19.29
C ILE A 276 6.13 -6.98 -18.14
N VAL A 277 7.29 -7.58 -18.39
CA VAL A 277 8.12 -8.21 -17.34
C VAL A 277 8.57 -7.18 -16.29
N ARG A 278 8.94 -5.98 -16.70
CA ARG A 278 9.33 -4.88 -15.80
C ARG A 278 8.14 -4.43 -14.94
N ALA A 279 6.98 -4.21 -15.55
CA ALA A 279 5.75 -3.87 -14.82
C ALA A 279 5.41 -4.95 -13.79
N TYR A 280 5.39 -6.22 -14.20
CA TYR A 280 5.10 -7.32 -13.29
C TYR A 280 6.10 -7.41 -12.12
N SER A 281 7.40 -7.15 -12.37
CA SER A 281 8.42 -7.17 -11.31
C SER A 281 8.15 -6.17 -10.18
N ARG A 282 7.43 -5.08 -10.46
CA ARG A 282 7.07 -4.07 -9.48
C ARG A 282 5.99 -4.52 -8.51
N ARG A 283 5.27 -5.61 -8.82
CA ARG A 283 4.33 -6.25 -7.89
C ARG A 283 4.99 -6.55 -6.53
N PHE A 284 6.26 -6.90 -6.52
CA PHE A 284 6.98 -7.20 -5.27
C PHE A 284 7.05 -6.03 -4.28
N SER A 285 6.75 -4.80 -4.70
CA SER A 285 6.64 -3.67 -3.79
C SER A 285 5.53 -3.84 -2.73
N ILE A 286 4.49 -4.64 -3.02
CA ILE A 286 3.44 -4.97 -2.03
C ILE A 286 3.99 -5.85 -0.90
N GLU A 287 4.86 -6.83 -1.23
CA GLU A 287 5.49 -7.71 -0.25
C GLU A 287 6.43 -6.92 0.69
N GLU A 288 7.13 -5.93 0.14
CA GLU A 288 7.96 -5.03 0.93
C GLU A 288 7.13 -4.14 1.88
N THR A 289 5.94 -3.69 1.45
CA THR A 289 5.02 -2.95 2.32
C THR A 289 4.40 -3.85 3.39
N PHE A 290 4.12 -5.12 3.06
CA PHE A 290 3.71 -6.10 4.07
C PHE A 290 4.81 -6.32 5.11
N ARG A 291 6.09 -6.31 4.71
CA ARG A 291 7.22 -6.38 5.66
C ARG A 291 7.25 -5.16 6.57
N ASP A 292 7.18 -3.94 6.03
CA ASP A 292 7.14 -2.70 6.83
C ASP A 292 5.97 -2.70 7.83
N THR A 293 4.84 -3.34 7.51
CA THR A 293 3.68 -3.41 8.39
C THR A 293 3.77 -4.53 9.43
N LYS A 294 4.23 -5.72 9.03
CA LYS A 294 4.13 -6.95 9.83
C LYS A 294 5.37 -7.25 10.67
N ASP A 295 6.56 -6.88 10.18
CA ASP A 295 7.82 -7.22 10.83
C ASP A 295 7.95 -6.54 12.20
N ILE A 296 8.45 -7.29 13.19
CA ILE A 296 8.57 -6.82 14.57
C ILE A 296 9.82 -5.96 14.74
N THR A 297 10.87 -6.24 13.97
CA THR A 297 12.18 -5.61 14.12
C THR A 297 12.30 -4.36 13.26
N PHE A 298 11.85 -4.44 12.00
CA PHE A 298 12.03 -3.39 11.00
C PHE A 298 10.73 -2.74 10.53
N GLY A 299 9.61 -3.11 11.11
CA GLY A 299 8.28 -2.62 10.75
C GLY A 299 7.45 -2.23 11.97
N LEU A 300 6.13 -2.19 11.76
CA LEU A 300 5.16 -1.83 12.81
C LEU A 300 4.76 -2.99 13.73
N GLY A 301 5.25 -4.21 13.50
CA GLY A 301 5.02 -5.36 14.36
C GLY A 301 3.60 -5.92 14.37
N LEU A 302 2.83 -5.71 13.29
CA LEU A 302 1.42 -6.16 13.23
C LEU A 302 1.27 -7.68 13.39
N ARG A 303 2.31 -8.46 13.05
CA ARG A 303 2.28 -9.91 13.22
C ARG A 303 2.20 -10.34 14.70
N ALA A 304 2.73 -9.53 15.62
CA ALA A 304 2.66 -9.78 17.06
C ALA A 304 1.35 -9.29 17.71
N THR A 305 0.41 -8.78 16.92
CA THR A 305 -0.85 -8.22 17.42
C THR A 305 -1.98 -9.21 17.21
N HIS A 306 -2.53 -9.72 18.32
CA HIS A 306 -3.65 -10.66 18.29
C HIS A 306 -5.00 -9.92 18.21
N ILE A 307 -5.69 -10.06 17.09
CA ILE A 307 -7.02 -9.50 16.86
C ILE A 307 -7.93 -10.58 16.30
N ARG A 308 -8.91 -11.01 17.09
CA ARG A 308 -9.82 -12.12 16.73
C ARG A 308 -10.93 -11.72 15.74
N ASP A 309 -11.27 -10.45 15.68
CA ASP A 309 -12.31 -9.93 14.81
C ASP A 309 -11.73 -9.30 13.56
N ALA A 310 -12.21 -9.71 12.37
CA ALA A 310 -11.70 -9.27 11.09
C ALA A 310 -11.97 -7.78 10.83
N SER A 311 -13.13 -7.26 11.25
CA SER A 311 -13.49 -5.85 11.05
C SER A 311 -12.64 -4.93 11.92
N ARG A 312 -12.27 -5.36 13.12
CA ARG A 312 -11.31 -4.65 13.98
C ARG A 312 -9.92 -4.62 13.36
N ARG A 313 -9.49 -5.71 12.73
CA ARG A 313 -8.21 -5.76 11.99
C ARG A 313 -8.23 -4.79 10.82
N ASP A 314 -9.31 -4.75 10.07
CA ASP A 314 -9.45 -3.86 8.93
C ASP A 314 -9.41 -2.37 9.35
N ARG A 315 -10.05 -2.00 10.47
CA ARG A 315 -9.94 -0.65 11.05
C ARG A 315 -8.52 -0.34 11.51
N LEU A 316 -7.83 -1.29 12.13
CA LEU A 316 -6.41 -1.10 12.51
C LEU A 316 -5.52 -0.91 11.28
N LEU A 317 -5.72 -1.69 10.22
CA LEU A 317 -5.00 -1.54 8.95
C LEU A 317 -5.22 -0.16 8.33
N PHE A 318 -6.44 0.42 8.48
CA PHE A 318 -6.73 1.77 8.02
C PHE A 318 -5.89 2.83 8.77
N LEU A 319 -5.84 2.74 10.09
CA LEU A 319 -4.98 3.64 10.89
C LEU A 319 -3.50 3.46 10.57
N ILE A 320 -3.07 2.21 10.31
CA ILE A 320 -1.71 1.89 9.88
C ILE A 320 -1.40 2.49 8.50
N ALA A 321 -2.33 2.43 7.55
CA ALA A 321 -2.13 3.00 6.21
C ALA A 321 -1.87 4.52 6.29
N ILE A 322 -2.62 5.22 7.13
CA ILE A 322 -2.41 6.66 7.38
C ILE A 322 -1.06 6.91 8.06
N ALA A 323 -0.75 6.18 9.14
CA ALA A 323 0.53 6.32 9.85
C ALA A 323 1.73 6.02 8.95
N HIS A 324 1.65 4.94 8.14
CA HIS A 324 2.67 4.57 7.17
C HIS A 324 2.90 5.68 6.13
N SER A 325 1.83 6.29 5.64
CA SER A 325 1.93 7.41 4.69
C SER A 325 2.60 8.62 5.32
N LEU A 326 2.22 9.00 6.54
CA LEU A 326 2.85 10.11 7.27
C LEU A 326 4.35 9.88 7.51
N LEU A 327 4.74 8.67 7.91
CA LEU A 327 6.15 8.31 8.07
C LEU A 327 6.88 8.31 6.72
N THR A 328 6.25 7.84 5.66
CA THR A 328 6.84 7.89 4.31
C THR A 328 7.07 9.33 3.85
N LEU A 329 6.13 10.25 4.10
CA LEU A 329 6.28 11.67 3.82
C LEU A 329 7.43 12.31 4.62
N LEU A 330 7.60 11.93 5.89
CA LEU A 330 8.73 12.38 6.70
C LEU A 330 10.06 11.86 6.13
N GLY A 331 10.08 10.66 5.57
CA GLY A 331 11.22 10.11 4.83
C GLY A 331 11.53 10.89 3.56
N VAL A 332 10.51 11.30 2.80
CA VAL A 332 10.67 12.21 1.64
C VAL A 332 11.29 13.54 2.08
N ALA A 333 10.78 14.12 3.17
CA ALA A 333 11.32 15.35 3.74
C ALA A 333 12.79 15.19 4.21
N SER A 334 13.15 14.02 4.72
CA SER A 334 14.55 13.69 5.07
C SER A 334 15.47 13.75 3.85
N GLU A 335 15.04 13.20 2.71
CA GLU A 335 15.81 13.28 1.47
C GLU A 335 15.86 14.71 0.91
N ALA A 336 14.73 15.43 0.91
CA ALA A 336 14.65 16.80 0.44
C ALA A 336 15.53 17.77 1.29
N SER A 337 15.62 17.52 2.60
CA SER A 337 16.49 18.30 3.51
C SER A 337 17.95 17.87 3.51
N GLY A 338 18.30 16.76 2.84
CA GLY A 338 19.65 16.18 2.81
C GLY A 338 20.06 15.45 4.11
N LEU A 339 19.11 15.22 5.03
CA LEU A 339 19.37 14.49 6.28
C LEU A 339 19.53 12.97 6.05
N ASP A 340 19.04 12.43 4.93
CA ASP A 340 19.25 11.04 4.50
C ASP A 340 20.73 10.67 4.43
N ARG A 341 21.60 11.65 4.14
CA ARG A 341 23.04 11.45 4.06
C ARG A 341 23.66 11.00 5.38
N THR A 342 23.09 11.38 6.49
CA THR A 342 23.53 10.95 7.82
C THR A 342 23.16 9.50 8.14
N LEU A 343 22.27 8.89 7.36
CA LEU A 343 21.77 7.52 7.54
C LEU A 343 22.53 6.49 6.69
N LYS A 344 23.49 6.92 5.90
CA LYS A 344 24.25 6.03 5.00
C LYS A 344 25.71 6.41 4.96
N THR A 345 26.55 5.46 4.54
CA THR A 345 28.00 5.71 4.35
C THR A 345 28.21 6.65 3.16
N ASN A 346 29.26 7.46 3.21
CA ASN A 346 29.61 8.40 2.13
C ASN A 346 29.85 7.72 0.78
N THR A 347 30.20 6.44 0.79
CA THR A 347 30.45 5.63 -0.42
C THR A 347 29.20 5.07 -1.06
N SER A 348 28.04 5.16 -0.41
CA SER A 348 26.78 4.64 -0.94
C SER A 348 26.01 5.73 -1.72
N PRO A 349 25.97 5.68 -3.08
CA PRO A 349 25.21 6.64 -3.86
C PRO A 349 23.70 6.39 -3.80
N LYS A 350 23.28 5.13 -3.49
CA LYS A 350 21.88 4.71 -3.48
C LYS A 350 21.28 4.84 -2.08
N ARG A 351 19.94 4.91 -2.04
CA ARG A 351 19.16 4.79 -0.82
C ARG A 351 19.41 3.43 -0.16
N THR A 352 19.71 3.40 1.15
CA THR A 352 19.97 2.19 1.93
C THR A 352 18.79 1.80 2.80
N MET A 353 17.89 2.75 3.13
CA MET A 353 16.68 2.55 3.92
C MET A 353 15.46 3.00 3.11
N SER A 354 14.31 2.31 3.26
CA SER A 354 13.05 2.78 2.67
C SER A 354 12.67 4.17 3.20
N LEU A 355 11.86 4.93 2.45
CA LEU A 355 11.35 6.22 2.93
C LEU A 355 10.58 6.04 4.25
N PHE A 356 9.78 4.97 4.37
CA PHE A 356 9.10 4.63 5.61
C PHE A 356 10.08 4.47 6.78
N ASN A 357 11.14 3.69 6.62
CA ASN A 357 12.12 3.46 7.68
C ASN A 357 12.93 4.73 8.01
N GLN A 358 13.27 5.55 7.01
CA GLN A 358 13.87 6.87 7.26
C GLN A 358 12.94 7.76 8.09
N GLY A 359 11.65 7.82 7.70
CA GLY A 359 10.66 8.59 8.45
C GLY A 359 10.45 8.07 9.87
N ALA A 360 10.37 6.76 10.07
CA ALA A 360 10.25 6.16 11.39
C ALA A 360 11.47 6.48 12.28
N TYR A 361 12.67 6.40 11.71
CA TYR A 361 13.90 6.80 12.40
C TYR A 361 13.86 8.28 12.81
N TRP A 362 13.59 9.19 11.89
CA TRP A 362 13.54 10.62 12.19
C TRP A 362 12.43 10.98 13.17
N TYR A 363 11.26 10.32 13.03
CA TYR A 363 10.17 10.48 13.98
C TYR A 363 10.61 10.13 15.41
N SER A 364 11.37 9.05 15.58
CA SER A 364 11.89 8.65 16.88
C SER A 364 12.93 9.64 17.45
N CYS A 365 13.66 10.34 16.55
CA CYS A 365 14.67 11.34 16.93
C CYS A 365 14.07 12.71 17.29
N LEU A 366 12.84 13.04 16.84
CA LEU A 366 12.26 14.39 16.99
C LEU A 366 12.39 14.98 18.41
N PRO A 367 12.14 14.23 19.51
CA PRO A 367 12.20 14.80 20.86
C PRO A 367 13.57 15.36 21.25
N ASN A 368 14.63 14.73 20.77
CA ASN A 368 16.02 15.06 21.14
C ASN A 368 16.85 15.53 19.94
N MET A 369 16.19 15.88 18.83
CA MET A 369 16.85 16.32 17.61
C MET A 369 17.46 17.72 17.81
N ARG A 370 18.65 17.94 17.27
CA ARG A 370 19.28 19.26 17.19
C ARG A 370 18.33 20.25 16.49
N ASP A 371 18.34 21.51 16.94
CA ASP A 371 17.43 22.53 16.43
C ASP A 371 17.58 22.80 14.94
N ASP A 372 18.82 22.86 14.44
CA ASP A 372 19.12 23.06 13.02
C ASP A 372 18.59 21.92 12.13
N TRP A 373 18.69 20.67 12.59
CA TRP A 373 18.16 19.50 11.88
C TRP A 373 16.63 19.48 11.94
N PHE A 374 16.06 19.75 13.11
CA PHE A 374 14.61 19.82 13.27
C PHE A 374 13.98 20.86 12.34
N ILE A 375 14.52 22.09 12.33
CA ILE A 375 14.02 23.16 11.46
C ILE A 375 14.13 22.74 9.98
N ARG A 376 15.28 22.22 9.55
CA ARG A 376 15.48 21.76 8.16
C ARG A 376 14.48 20.67 7.77
N LEU A 377 14.31 19.66 8.61
CA LEU A 377 13.39 18.55 8.35
C LEU A 377 11.95 19.04 8.24
N MET A 378 11.51 19.85 9.21
CA MET A 378 10.12 20.32 9.28
C MET A 378 9.81 21.35 8.21
N THR A 379 10.77 22.21 7.84
CA THR A 379 10.61 23.12 6.70
C THR A 379 10.42 22.35 5.40
N ALA A 380 11.24 21.33 5.15
CA ALA A 380 11.09 20.48 3.97
C ALA A 380 9.75 19.71 3.98
N TYR A 381 9.34 19.17 5.13
CA TYR A 381 8.06 18.50 5.29
C TYR A 381 6.89 19.46 4.98
N GLU A 382 6.89 20.64 5.57
CA GLU A 382 5.85 21.65 5.36
C GLU A 382 5.78 22.09 3.89
N GLN A 383 6.93 22.33 3.27
CA GLN A 383 7.00 22.69 1.85
C GLN A 383 6.38 21.60 0.97
N ILE A 384 6.76 20.35 1.16
CA ILE A 384 6.23 19.20 0.39
C ILE A 384 4.71 19.12 0.51
N VAL A 385 4.19 19.23 1.71
CA VAL A 385 2.75 19.09 1.95
C VAL A 385 1.95 20.32 1.49
N ARG A 386 2.58 21.51 1.42
CA ARG A 386 1.95 22.72 0.84
C ARG A 386 1.91 22.69 -0.69
N GLU A 387 2.98 22.22 -1.32
CA GLU A 387 3.10 22.16 -2.77
C GLU A 387 2.22 21.05 -3.38
N HIS A 388 1.88 20.04 -2.60
CA HIS A 388 1.16 18.85 -3.05
C HIS A 388 -0.03 18.55 -2.15
N ILE A 389 -1.22 18.57 -2.73
CA ILE A 389 -2.47 18.27 -2.00
C ILE A 389 -2.65 16.77 -1.80
N TYR A 390 -2.21 15.98 -2.78
CA TYR A 390 -2.43 14.54 -2.85
C TYR A 390 -1.15 13.75 -2.64
N LEU A 391 -1.28 12.62 -1.98
CA LEU A 391 -0.16 11.74 -1.65
C LEU A 391 0.57 11.25 -2.92
N GLY A 392 -0.17 11.02 -4.00
CA GLY A 392 0.35 10.54 -5.26
C GLY A 392 1.31 11.49 -5.96
N GLU A 393 1.11 12.78 -5.81
CA GLU A 393 1.98 13.81 -6.37
C GLU A 393 3.37 13.77 -5.71
N ILE A 394 3.41 13.45 -4.41
CA ILE A 394 4.65 13.36 -3.62
C ILE A 394 5.38 12.04 -3.88
N LEU A 395 4.65 10.93 -3.86
CA LEU A 395 5.24 9.58 -3.89
C LEU A 395 5.66 9.14 -5.29
N LYS A 396 5.28 9.85 -6.34
CA LYS A 396 5.56 9.54 -7.75
C LYS A 396 5.22 8.09 -8.07
N PHE A 397 4.07 7.89 -8.68
CA PHE A 397 3.66 6.57 -9.12
C PHE A 397 4.37 6.16 -10.40
N GLU A 398 4.52 4.86 -10.56
CA GLU A 398 5.02 4.31 -11.81
C GLU A 398 4.01 4.65 -12.91
N PRO A 399 4.47 5.22 -14.03
CA PRO A 399 3.61 5.39 -15.17
C PRO A 399 3.06 4.03 -15.58
N PRO A 400 1.78 3.93 -15.93
CA PRO A 400 1.23 2.74 -16.51
C PRO A 400 1.98 2.39 -17.77
N MET A 401 1.85 1.14 -18.19
CA MET A 401 2.22 0.76 -19.54
C MET A 401 1.47 1.67 -20.52
N PRO A 402 2.10 2.08 -21.64
CA PRO A 402 1.38 2.86 -22.64
C PRO A 402 0.12 2.11 -23.03
N SER A 403 -1.04 2.69 -22.69
CA SER A 403 -2.33 2.17 -23.11
C SER A 403 -2.39 2.22 -24.63
N GLU A 404 -2.80 1.13 -25.24
CA GLU A 404 -3.20 1.14 -26.64
C GLU A 404 -4.40 2.07 -26.77
N LYS A 405 -4.20 3.22 -27.44
CA LYS A 405 -5.31 4.04 -27.91
C LYS A 405 -5.92 3.43 -29.16
#